data_813ab598ee5d019ffd2e729f54bfd602
#
_entry.id   813ab598ee5d019ffd2e729f54bfd602
#
_cell.length_a   1.000
_cell.length_b   1.000
_cell.length_c   1.000
_cell.angle_alpha   90.00
_cell.angle_beta   90.00
_cell.angle_gamma   90.00
#
_symmetry.space_group_name_H-M   'P 1'
#
loop_
_entity.id
_entity.type
_entity.pdbx_description
1 polymer ?
#
loop_
_entity_poly.entity_id
_entity_poly.type
_entity_poly.pdbx_seq_one_letter_code
_entity_poly.pdbx_strand_id
1 'polypeptide(L)'
;MIMKALKYSFAFLLLLNMSSCIENDIPYPYIEGVIQEFQVEGMQGEAVFNNQARTIELTIGEDAFIDSLPVTKLIANTEASIYPDVAACIKPNGFPNFSFSSLSELPANANTAIDFTNPVRILLKTYQDYQWRVTVKQEIERVIEVENQSGTAPSLDLYNHVAIIYVTEDADYRNIKIKKLNLEGSKTVLDPATVTDFTRPRVFKAYRNGRYICDWTVDVQKSSVAASVEKVNAWATKAYISGSFRAGTDISVEYRVKGNEE
;
A
#
# COMPACT_ATOMS: atom_id res chain seq x y z
N MET A 1 -49.14 70.35 -2.19
CA MET A 1 -49.52 69.20 -3.04
C MET A 1 -48.32 68.47 -3.58
N ILE A 2 -47.24 69.12 -3.92
CA ILE A 2 -46.01 68.57 -4.52
C ILE A 2 -45.25 67.63 -3.59
N MET A 3 -45.15 67.92 -2.28
CA MET A 3 -44.42 67.05 -1.30
C MET A 3 -45.07 65.68 -1.05
N LYS A 4 -46.39 65.54 -1.24
CA LYS A 4 -47.04 64.21 -1.11
C LYS A 4 -46.75 63.33 -2.33
N ALA A 5 -46.79 63.93 -3.54
CA ALA A 5 -46.45 63.20 -4.77
C ALA A 5 -45.00 62.66 -4.77
N LEU A 6 -44.02 63.42 -4.22
CA LEU A 6 -42.63 63.05 -4.13
C LEU A 6 -42.42 61.86 -3.21
N LYS A 7 -43.17 61.74 -2.08
CA LYS A 7 -43.10 60.59 -1.15
C LYS A 7 -43.63 59.32 -1.77
N TYR A 8 -44.71 59.42 -2.57
CA TYR A 8 -45.24 58.21 -3.23
C TYR A 8 -44.38 57.78 -4.42
N SER A 9 -43.74 58.70 -5.11
CA SER A 9 -42.80 58.39 -6.17
C SER A 9 -41.56 57.71 -5.64
N PHE A 10 -41.02 58.08 -4.45
CA PHE A 10 -39.87 57.45 -3.82
C PHE A 10 -40.20 56.05 -3.27
N ALA A 11 -41.42 55.90 -2.68
CA ALA A 11 -41.89 54.60 -2.22
C ALA A 11 -42.13 53.61 -3.39
N PHE A 12 -42.62 54.10 -4.54
CA PHE A 12 -42.79 53.25 -5.73
C PHE A 12 -41.47 52.86 -6.37
N LEU A 13 -40.48 53.78 -6.36
CA LEU A 13 -39.09 53.43 -6.82
C LEU A 13 -38.39 52.41 -5.91
N LEU A 14 -38.65 52.46 -4.61
CA LEU A 14 -38.11 51.46 -3.66
C LEU A 14 -38.75 50.08 -3.85
N LEU A 15 -40.04 50.01 -4.16
CA LEU A 15 -40.74 48.76 -4.43
C LEU A 15 -40.30 48.08 -5.74
N LEU A 16 -39.87 48.84 -6.74
CA LEU A 16 -39.34 48.31 -7.99
C LEU A 16 -37.96 47.67 -7.86
N ASN A 17 -37.20 48.02 -6.81
CA ASN A 17 -35.89 47.41 -6.55
C ASN A 17 -35.96 46.10 -5.75
N MET A 18 -37.15 45.77 -5.21
CA MET A 18 -37.29 44.50 -4.45
C MET A 18 -37.71 43.31 -5.30
N SER A 19 -38.03 43.50 -6.57
CA SER A 19 -38.40 42.41 -7.49
C SER A 19 -37.27 41.92 -8.38
N SER A 20 -36.01 42.27 -8.07
CA SER A 20 -34.81 41.81 -8.79
C SER A 20 -34.07 40.66 -8.07
N CYS A 21 -34.75 39.91 -7.25
CA CYS A 21 -34.28 38.53 -7.03
C CYS A 21 -34.72 37.73 -8.25
N ILE A 22 -33.88 37.64 -9.24
CA ILE A 22 -33.97 36.56 -10.22
C ILE A 22 -33.64 35.31 -9.39
N GLU A 23 -34.67 34.64 -8.87
CA GLU A 23 -34.55 33.25 -8.51
C GLU A 23 -34.21 32.52 -9.81
N ASN A 24 -32.94 32.18 -9.92
CA ASN A 24 -32.48 31.33 -11.01
C ASN A 24 -32.96 29.92 -10.68
N ASP A 25 -34.26 29.72 -10.74
CA ASP A 25 -34.95 28.42 -10.57
C ASP A 25 -34.80 27.54 -11.82
N ILE A 26 -33.63 27.59 -12.45
CA ILE A 26 -33.22 26.48 -13.32
C ILE A 26 -32.63 25.48 -12.36
N PRO A 27 -33.33 24.39 -12.04
CA PRO A 27 -32.70 23.30 -11.27
C PRO A 27 -31.57 22.77 -12.13
N TYR A 28 -30.35 23.21 -11.84
CA TYR A 28 -29.18 22.50 -12.39
C TYR A 28 -29.34 21.05 -11.98
N PRO A 29 -29.43 20.12 -12.94
CA PRO A 29 -29.49 18.71 -12.56
C PRO A 29 -28.28 18.42 -11.68
N TYR A 30 -28.54 17.99 -10.46
CA TYR A 30 -27.48 17.54 -9.58
C TYR A 30 -26.93 16.24 -10.16
N ILE A 31 -25.83 16.36 -10.91
CA ILE A 31 -25.15 15.23 -11.52
C ILE A 31 -23.90 14.97 -10.69
N GLU A 32 -23.95 13.94 -9.89
CA GLU A 32 -22.80 13.50 -9.12
C GLU A 32 -21.76 12.83 -10.04
N GLY A 33 -20.48 13.21 -9.91
CA GLY A 33 -19.38 12.57 -10.61
C GLY A 33 -19.05 11.22 -9.95
N VAL A 34 -19.44 10.12 -10.58
CA VAL A 34 -19.25 8.75 -10.06
C VAL A 34 -18.38 7.95 -11.00
N ILE A 35 -17.36 7.27 -10.46
CA ILE A 35 -16.62 6.22 -11.17
C ILE A 35 -17.44 4.95 -11.06
N GLN A 36 -17.87 4.42 -12.19
CA GLN A 36 -18.70 3.22 -12.28
C GLN A 36 -17.86 1.96 -12.34
N GLU A 37 -16.75 2.01 -13.07
CA GLU A 37 -15.84 0.88 -13.23
C GLU A 37 -14.39 1.35 -13.19
N PHE A 38 -13.57 0.58 -12.49
CA PHE A 38 -12.14 0.81 -12.40
C PHE A 38 -11.44 -0.55 -12.32
N GLN A 39 -10.52 -0.81 -13.25
CA GLN A 39 -9.72 -2.03 -13.28
C GLN A 39 -8.28 -1.70 -13.69
N VAL A 40 -7.37 -2.49 -13.18
CA VAL A 40 -5.92 -2.40 -13.49
C VAL A 40 -5.39 -3.77 -13.87
N GLU A 41 -4.25 -3.81 -14.53
CA GLU A 41 -3.56 -5.06 -14.87
C GLU A 41 -3.19 -5.82 -13.59
N GLY A 42 -3.38 -7.15 -13.59
CA GLY A 42 -3.07 -8.00 -12.44
C GLY A 42 -3.97 -7.82 -11.22
N MET A 43 -5.12 -7.13 -11.37
CA MET A 43 -6.10 -6.99 -10.29
C MET A 43 -6.61 -8.35 -9.81
N GLN A 44 -6.71 -8.51 -8.50
CA GLN A 44 -7.25 -9.70 -7.84
C GLN A 44 -8.59 -9.35 -7.19
N GLY A 45 -9.63 -10.11 -7.56
CA GLY A 45 -10.98 -9.83 -7.10
C GLY A 45 -11.59 -8.58 -7.75
N GLU A 46 -12.50 -7.94 -7.06
CA GLU A 46 -13.21 -6.74 -7.51
C GLU A 46 -12.73 -5.49 -6.75
N ALA A 47 -12.80 -4.35 -7.42
CA ALA A 47 -12.52 -3.07 -6.77
C ALA A 47 -13.64 -2.73 -5.77
N VAL A 48 -13.28 -2.25 -4.60
CA VAL A 48 -14.21 -1.82 -3.55
C VAL A 48 -14.43 -0.32 -3.67
N PHE A 49 -15.68 0.06 -3.98
CA PHE A 49 -16.09 1.45 -4.13
C PHE A 49 -16.77 1.95 -2.87
N ASN A 50 -16.36 3.13 -2.41
CA ASN A 50 -17.10 3.91 -1.42
C ASN A 50 -17.50 5.25 -2.06
N ASN A 51 -18.72 5.32 -2.54
CA ASN A 51 -19.23 6.50 -3.24
C ASN A 51 -19.32 7.72 -2.31
N GLN A 52 -19.67 7.52 -1.04
CA GLN A 52 -19.79 8.62 -0.08
C GLN A 52 -18.41 9.23 0.24
N ALA A 53 -17.40 8.42 0.44
CA ALA A 53 -16.02 8.87 0.69
C ALA A 53 -15.26 9.16 -0.61
N ARG A 54 -15.79 8.77 -1.77
CA ARG A 54 -15.15 8.83 -3.09
C ARG A 54 -13.80 8.15 -3.08
N THR A 55 -13.77 6.90 -2.61
CA THR A 55 -12.58 6.08 -2.59
C THR A 55 -12.79 4.77 -3.35
N ILE A 56 -11.71 4.32 -3.99
CA ILE A 56 -11.62 3.01 -4.62
C ILE A 56 -10.43 2.31 -4.00
N GLU A 57 -10.66 1.10 -3.50
CA GLU A 57 -9.59 0.22 -3.01
C GLU A 57 -9.57 -1.04 -3.86
N LEU A 58 -8.39 -1.45 -4.26
CA LEU A 58 -8.20 -2.68 -5.03
C LEU A 58 -6.90 -3.37 -4.64
N THR A 59 -6.84 -4.66 -4.90
CA THR A 59 -5.67 -5.50 -4.64
C THR A 59 -5.11 -6.02 -5.96
N ILE A 60 -3.79 -6.01 -6.08
CA ILE A 60 -3.07 -6.58 -7.23
C ILE A 60 -2.21 -7.77 -6.78
N GLY A 61 -1.94 -8.64 -7.73
CA GLY A 61 -1.05 -9.79 -7.52
C GLY A 61 0.42 -9.37 -7.40
N GLU A 62 1.21 -10.30 -6.88
CA GLU A 62 2.65 -10.12 -6.63
C GLU A 62 3.48 -9.93 -7.90
N ASP A 63 2.95 -10.31 -9.08
CA ASP A 63 3.66 -10.21 -10.35
C ASP A 63 3.53 -8.82 -11.02
N ALA A 64 2.59 -8.00 -10.56
CA ALA A 64 2.34 -6.66 -11.10
C ALA A 64 3.37 -5.63 -10.59
N PHE A 65 3.54 -4.54 -11.34
CA PHE A 65 4.40 -3.43 -10.95
C PHE A 65 3.53 -2.26 -10.48
N ILE A 66 3.41 -2.07 -9.17
CA ILE A 66 2.57 -1.04 -8.57
C ILE A 66 2.99 0.39 -8.98
N ASP A 67 4.28 0.59 -9.26
CA ASP A 67 4.86 1.87 -9.68
C ASP A 67 4.69 2.20 -11.17
N SER A 68 4.11 1.28 -11.95
CA SER A 68 3.82 1.48 -13.37
C SER A 68 2.67 0.58 -13.83
N LEU A 69 1.55 0.68 -13.14
CA LEU A 69 0.42 -0.23 -13.28
C LEU A 69 -0.56 0.27 -14.34
N PRO A 70 -0.77 -0.49 -15.46
CA PRO A 70 -1.73 -0.11 -16.48
C PRO A 70 -3.17 -0.13 -15.97
N VAL A 71 -3.90 0.96 -16.20
CA VAL A 71 -5.35 1.00 -16.02
C VAL A 71 -5.99 0.39 -17.25
N THR A 72 -6.72 -0.69 -17.05
CA THR A 72 -7.36 -1.45 -18.14
C THR A 72 -8.82 -1.08 -18.35
N LYS A 73 -9.47 -0.55 -17.31
CA LYS A 73 -10.86 -0.05 -17.38
C LYS A 73 -11.05 1.14 -16.45
N LEU A 74 -11.64 2.20 -16.98
CA LEU A 74 -12.02 3.38 -16.24
C LEU A 74 -13.24 3.99 -16.93
N ILE A 75 -14.38 3.91 -16.27
CA ILE A 75 -15.67 4.43 -16.77
C ILE A 75 -16.27 5.29 -15.68
N ALA A 76 -16.57 6.53 -16.04
CA ALA A 76 -17.38 7.43 -15.24
C ALA A 76 -18.83 7.45 -15.77
N ASN A 77 -19.74 8.07 -15.03
CA ASN A 77 -21.06 8.36 -15.53
C ASN A 77 -20.99 9.30 -16.77
N THR A 78 -21.99 9.21 -17.65
CA THR A 78 -21.95 9.78 -19.01
C THR A 78 -21.74 11.30 -19.09
N GLU A 79 -22.08 12.03 -18.03
CA GLU A 79 -21.92 13.48 -17.99
C GLU A 79 -20.62 13.93 -17.30
N ALA A 80 -19.81 12.99 -16.83
CA ALA A 80 -18.56 13.31 -16.17
C ALA A 80 -17.37 13.21 -17.12
N SER A 81 -16.50 14.20 -17.05
CA SER A 81 -15.17 14.15 -17.70
C SER A 81 -14.11 13.73 -16.70
N ILE A 82 -13.22 12.84 -17.10
CA ILE A 82 -12.16 12.26 -16.26
C ILE A 82 -10.87 13.05 -16.45
N TYR A 83 -10.21 13.39 -15.33
CA TYR A 83 -8.89 14.02 -15.30
C TYR A 83 -8.00 13.24 -14.33
N PRO A 84 -7.15 12.33 -14.81
CA PRO A 84 -6.18 11.63 -13.98
C PRO A 84 -5.14 12.58 -13.39
N ASP A 85 -4.54 12.20 -12.29
CA ASP A 85 -3.40 12.92 -11.72
C ASP A 85 -2.18 12.79 -12.64
N VAL A 86 -1.86 13.87 -13.35
CA VAL A 86 -0.77 13.90 -14.33
C VAL A 86 0.59 13.60 -13.68
N ALA A 87 0.75 13.91 -12.38
CA ALA A 87 2.00 13.63 -11.66
C ALA A 87 2.23 12.14 -11.43
N ALA A 88 1.15 11.36 -11.30
CA ALA A 88 1.21 9.91 -11.14
C ALA A 88 1.26 9.14 -12.48
N CYS A 89 0.94 9.78 -13.61
CA CYS A 89 0.95 9.15 -14.94
C CYS A 89 2.36 8.89 -15.43
N ILE A 90 2.61 7.71 -15.98
CA ILE A 90 3.91 7.29 -16.48
C ILE A 90 4.18 7.91 -17.86
N LYS A 91 5.35 8.51 -18.02
CA LYS A 91 5.83 9.11 -19.26
C LYS A 91 6.75 8.15 -20.03
N PRO A 92 6.91 8.29 -21.34
CA PRO A 92 6.20 9.18 -22.27
C PRO A 92 4.82 8.65 -22.65
N ASN A 93 4.00 9.49 -23.29
CA ASN A 93 2.67 9.16 -23.79
C ASN A 93 1.66 8.75 -22.68
N GLY A 94 1.84 9.30 -21.46
CA GLY A 94 0.89 9.11 -20.37
C GLY A 94 -0.53 9.54 -20.75
N PHE A 95 -1.45 9.40 -19.80
CA PHE A 95 -2.80 9.89 -20.00
C PHE A 95 -2.81 11.29 -20.61
N PRO A 96 -3.67 11.54 -21.62
CA PRO A 96 -3.73 12.84 -22.28
C PRO A 96 -4.16 13.94 -21.31
N ASN A 97 -3.73 15.17 -21.61
CA ASN A 97 -4.13 16.36 -20.85
C ASN A 97 -5.55 16.86 -21.22
N PHE A 98 -6.36 16.05 -21.90
CA PHE A 98 -7.75 16.38 -22.22
C PHE A 98 -8.70 15.46 -21.48
N SER A 99 -9.93 15.91 -21.30
CA SER A 99 -10.97 15.13 -20.68
C SER A 99 -11.44 13.98 -21.57
N PHE A 100 -11.79 12.87 -20.95
CA PHE A 100 -12.41 11.72 -21.59
C PHE A 100 -13.44 11.11 -20.62
N SER A 101 -14.38 10.32 -21.12
CA SER A 101 -15.39 9.66 -20.30
C SER A 101 -15.12 8.15 -20.14
N SER A 102 -14.33 7.59 -21.06
CA SER A 102 -13.90 6.18 -21.02
C SER A 102 -12.54 6.02 -21.68
N LEU A 103 -11.79 4.98 -21.27
CA LEU A 103 -10.50 4.64 -21.91
C LEU A 103 -10.62 4.34 -23.40
N SER A 104 -11.79 3.93 -23.88
CA SER A 104 -12.03 3.68 -25.31
C SER A 104 -11.92 4.93 -26.18
N GLU A 105 -11.98 6.11 -25.59
CA GLU A 105 -11.79 7.41 -26.27
C GLU A 105 -10.32 7.77 -26.45
N LEU A 106 -9.42 7.06 -25.77
CA LEU A 106 -8.00 7.33 -25.87
C LEU A 106 -7.40 6.77 -27.16
N PRO A 107 -6.34 7.38 -27.68
CA PRO A 107 -5.57 6.79 -28.79
C PRO A 107 -5.10 5.39 -28.45
N ALA A 108 -5.05 4.50 -29.43
CA ALA A 108 -4.65 3.09 -29.23
C ALA A 108 -3.22 2.92 -28.66
N ASN A 109 -2.38 3.93 -28.79
CA ASN A 109 -1.01 3.98 -28.27
C ASN A 109 -0.88 4.76 -26.95
N ALA A 110 -1.98 5.15 -26.33
CA ALA A 110 -1.94 5.85 -25.05
C ALA A 110 -1.37 4.94 -23.96
N ASN A 111 -0.44 5.48 -23.19
CA ASN A 111 0.07 4.78 -22.01
C ASN A 111 -0.87 5.05 -20.84
N THR A 112 -1.60 4.03 -20.42
CA THR A 112 -2.54 4.11 -19.29
C THR A 112 -1.92 3.76 -17.94
N ALA A 113 -0.59 3.58 -17.89
CA ALA A 113 0.11 3.23 -16.66
C ALA A 113 0.18 4.42 -15.69
N ILE A 114 -0.08 4.11 -14.44
CA ILE A 114 -0.06 5.06 -13.31
C ILE A 114 0.81 4.48 -12.21
N ASP A 115 1.54 5.33 -11.51
CA ASP A 115 2.26 4.99 -10.28
C ASP A 115 1.30 5.04 -9.08
N PHE A 116 0.97 3.86 -8.55
CA PHE A 116 0.11 3.67 -7.40
C PHE A 116 0.87 3.35 -6.11
N THR A 117 2.16 3.63 -6.04
CA THR A 117 2.93 3.49 -4.78
C THR A 117 2.34 4.35 -3.65
N ASN A 118 1.66 5.43 -4.03
CA ASN A 118 0.86 6.26 -3.15
C ASN A 118 -0.58 6.36 -3.67
N PRO A 119 -1.57 6.70 -2.82
CA PRO A 119 -2.94 6.91 -3.27
C PRO A 119 -3.03 7.98 -4.36
N VAL A 120 -3.62 7.64 -5.49
CA VAL A 120 -3.74 8.49 -6.66
C VAL A 120 -5.10 9.20 -6.69
N ARG A 121 -5.10 10.43 -7.16
CA ARG A 121 -6.33 11.22 -7.30
C ARG A 121 -6.84 11.14 -8.74
N ILE A 122 -8.15 10.97 -8.87
CA ILE A 122 -8.86 11.10 -10.15
C ILE A 122 -9.93 12.16 -9.97
N LEU A 123 -9.85 13.21 -10.74
CA LEU A 123 -10.84 14.26 -10.72
C LEU A 123 -11.90 13.98 -11.77
N LEU A 124 -13.16 13.94 -11.37
CA LEU A 124 -14.30 13.96 -12.25
C LEU A 124 -14.90 15.36 -12.26
N LYS A 125 -15.17 15.88 -13.44
CA LYS A 125 -15.86 17.16 -13.63
C LYS A 125 -17.21 16.94 -14.29
N THR A 126 -18.24 17.42 -13.61
CA THR A 126 -19.57 17.64 -14.18
C THR A 126 -19.84 19.15 -14.13
N TYR A 127 -20.89 19.61 -13.46
CA TYR A 127 -21.07 21.01 -13.06
C TYR A 127 -20.22 21.38 -11.84
N GLN A 128 -19.72 20.36 -11.11
CA GLN A 128 -18.86 20.47 -9.95
C GLN A 128 -17.68 19.52 -10.06
N ASP A 129 -16.68 19.73 -9.22
CA ASP A 129 -15.49 18.90 -9.14
C ASP A 129 -15.69 17.80 -8.09
N TYR A 130 -15.48 16.56 -8.49
CA TYR A 130 -15.55 15.37 -7.61
C TYR A 130 -14.22 14.67 -7.59
N GLN A 131 -13.53 14.75 -6.48
CA GLN A 131 -12.22 14.15 -6.33
C GLN A 131 -12.33 12.73 -5.74
N TRP A 132 -11.97 11.76 -6.54
CA TRP A 132 -11.84 10.37 -6.14
C TRP A 132 -10.39 10.07 -5.72
N ARG A 133 -10.23 9.11 -4.82
CA ARG A 133 -8.93 8.60 -4.39
C ARG A 133 -8.88 7.10 -4.64
N VAL A 134 -7.88 6.66 -5.39
CA VAL A 134 -7.62 5.24 -5.67
C VAL A 134 -6.43 4.78 -4.84
N THR A 135 -6.62 3.70 -4.09
CA THR A 135 -5.57 3.04 -3.29
C THR A 135 -5.40 1.63 -3.80
N VAL A 136 -4.18 1.27 -4.15
CA VAL A 136 -3.82 -0.07 -4.59
C VAL A 136 -3.00 -0.75 -3.51
N LYS A 137 -3.38 -1.97 -3.15
CA LYS A 137 -2.63 -2.84 -2.24
C LYS A 137 -2.00 -3.95 -3.07
N GLN A 138 -0.74 -4.23 -2.82
CA GLN A 138 -0.06 -5.38 -3.40
C GLN A 138 0.24 -6.39 -2.30
N GLU A 139 -0.31 -7.58 -2.46
CA GLU A 139 -0.04 -8.70 -1.56
C GLU A 139 1.06 -9.57 -2.16
N ILE A 140 2.15 -9.72 -1.42
CA ILE A 140 3.29 -10.56 -1.80
C ILE A 140 3.44 -11.64 -0.72
N GLU A 141 3.29 -12.89 -1.11
CA GLU A 141 3.56 -14.02 -0.22
C GLU A 141 5.06 -14.21 -0.10
N ARG A 142 5.63 -13.69 0.98
CA ARG A 142 7.06 -13.83 1.26
C ARG A 142 7.33 -15.11 2.03
N VAL A 143 8.12 -15.98 1.42
CA VAL A 143 8.49 -17.28 1.99
C VAL A 143 9.99 -17.49 1.84
N ILE A 144 10.61 -17.92 2.92
CA ILE A 144 12.00 -18.36 2.91
C ILE A 144 12.12 -19.62 3.75
N GLU A 145 12.59 -20.71 3.14
CA GLU A 145 12.76 -22.01 3.76
C GLU A 145 14.15 -22.56 3.43
N VAL A 146 14.81 -23.10 4.43
CA VAL A 146 16.13 -23.72 4.29
C VAL A 146 16.14 -25.12 4.90
N GLU A 147 17.13 -25.93 4.51
CA GLU A 147 17.41 -27.17 5.25
C GLU A 147 17.85 -26.83 6.68
N ASN A 148 17.52 -27.71 7.64
CA ASN A 148 17.79 -27.48 9.05
C ASN A 148 17.22 -26.19 9.64
N GLN A 149 16.10 -25.68 9.06
CA GLN A 149 15.39 -24.57 9.67
C GLN A 149 14.88 -24.97 11.05
N SER A 150 15.05 -24.08 12.01
CA SER A 150 14.49 -24.27 13.35
C SER A 150 12.96 -24.08 13.34
N GLY A 151 12.29 -24.44 14.43
CA GLY A 151 10.85 -24.14 14.58
C GLY A 151 10.53 -22.64 14.71
N THR A 152 11.53 -21.77 14.72
CA THR A 152 11.36 -20.32 14.81
C THR A 152 11.05 -19.77 13.42
N ALA A 153 9.98 -18.98 13.30
CA ALA A 153 9.63 -18.33 12.04
C ALA A 153 10.72 -17.33 11.60
N PRO A 154 11.01 -17.22 10.30
CA PRO A 154 11.89 -16.18 9.78
C PRO A 154 11.41 -14.78 10.17
N SER A 155 12.34 -13.87 10.44
CA SER A 155 12.06 -12.46 10.67
C SER A 155 12.27 -11.68 9.38
N LEU A 156 11.29 -10.90 8.95
CA LEU A 156 11.35 -10.10 7.74
C LEU A 156 11.20 -8.61 8.08
N ASP A 157 12.23 -7.84 7.81
CA ASP A 157 12.17 -6.37 7.83
C ASP A 157 11.94 -5.89 6.40
N LEU A 158 10.69 -5.52 6.12
CA LEU A 158 10.27 -5.09 4.78
C LEU A 158 10.77 -3.69 4.43
N TYR A 159 11.08 -2.88 5.43
CA TYR A 159 11.58 -1.53 5.21
C TYR A 159 13.05 -1.52 4.79
N ASN A 160 13.88 -2.32 5.49
CA ASN A 160 15.30 -2.43 5.22
C ASN A 160 15.65 -3.59 4.26
N HIS A 161 14.65 -4.36 3.80
CA HIS A 161 14.80 -5.57 2.99
C HIS A 161 15.81 -6.56 3.62
N VAL A 162 15.58 -6.90 4.90
CA VAL A 162 16.39 -7.86 5.63
C VAL A 162 15.56 -9.07 6.00
N ALA A 163 16.05 -10.27 5.69
CA ALA A 163 15.47 -11.54 6.10
C ALA A 163 16.43 -12.27 7.02
N ILE A 164 15.98 -12.66 8.21
CA ILE A 164 16.73 -13.47 9.15
C ILE A 164 16.08 -14.85 9.24
N ILE A 165 16.84 -15.88 8.93
CA ILE A 165 16.41 -17.26 9.01
C ILE A 165 17.05 -17.92 10.21
N TYR A 166 16.27 -18.68 10.96
CA TYR A 166 16.74 -19.39 12.12
C TYR A 166 16.92 -20.88 11.79
N VAL A 167 18.14 -21.39 11.97
CA VAL A 167 18.50 -22.78 11.78
C VAL A 167 18.80 -23.46 13.10
N THR A 168 18.84 -24.80 13.09
CA THR A 168 19.19 -25.58 14.25
C THR A 168 20.69 -25.42 14.65
N GLU A 169 21.03 -25.74 15.87
CA GLU A 169 22.40 -25.55 16.41
C GLU A 169 23.48 -26.35 15.65
N ASP A 170 23.12 -27.50 15.09
CA ASP A 170 23.97 -28.37 14.30
C ASP A 170 24.15 -27.96 12.84
N ALA A 171 23.39 -26.94 12.38
CA ALA A 171 23.49 -26.50 11.00
C ALA A 171 24.87 -25.91 10.66
N ASP A 172 25.41 -26.32 9.51
CA ASP A 172 26.64 -25.77 8.96
C ASP A 172 26.38 -24.55 8.10
N TYR A 173 26.79 -23.37 8.56
CA TYR A 173 26.63 -22.09 7.83
C TYR A 173 27.28 -22.09 6.44
N ARG A 174 28.28 -22.97 6.20
CA ARG A 174 28.93 -23.06 4.89
C ARG A 174 28.14 -23.86 3.87
N ASN A 175 27.09 -24.57 4.35
CA ASN A 175 26.30 -25.47 3.51
C ASN A 175 24.80 -25.37 3.82
N ILE A 176 24.28 -24.19 3.86
CA ILE A 176 22.84 -23.94 4.00
C ILE A 176 22.18 -24.10 2.64
N LYS A 177 21.27 -25.04 2.50
CA LYS A 177 20.51 -25.24 1.26
C LYS A 177 19.16 -24.57 1.37
N ILE A 178 18.92 -23.64 0.47
CA ILE A 178 17.64 -22.96 0.34
C ILE A 178 16.66 -23.90 -0.37
N LYS A 179 15.53 -24.18 0.26
CA LYS A 179 14.43 -24.99 -0.29
C LYS A 179 13.41 -24.15 -1.05
N LYS A 180 13.06 -23.00 -0.47
CA LYS A 180 12.12 -22.06 -1.05
C LYS A 180 12.57 -20.64 -0.73
N LEU A 181 12.51 -19.78 -1.73
CA LEU A 181 12.87 -18.37 -1.58
C LEU A 181 11.95 -17.54 -2.47
N ASN A 182 11.01 -16.85 -1.84
CA ASN A 182 10.15 -15.87 -2.48
C ASN A 182 10.10 -14.63 -1.57
N LEU A 183 10.74 -13.55 -1.99
CA LEU A 183 10.82 -12.31 -1.22
C LEU A 183 10.10 -11.14 -1.92
N GLU A 184 9.95 -11.18 -3.25
CA GLU A 184 9.34 -10.10 -4.03
C GLU A 184 8.27 -10.56 -5.04
N GLY A 185 7.76 -11.79 -4.87
CA GLY A 185 6.74 -12.38 -5.72
C GLY A 185 7.21 -13.64 -6.45
N SER A 186 6.28 -14.50 -6.83
CA SER A 186 6.54 -15.85 -7.34
C SER A 186 7.38 -15.90 -8.62
N LYS A 187 7.33 -14.84 -9.42
CA LYS A 187 8.11 -14.69 -10.67
C LYS A 187 9.39 -13.88 -10.48
N THR A 188 9.75 -13.55 -9.24
CA THR A 188 10.97 -12.81 -8.95
C THR A 188 12.15 -13.76 -8.88
N VAL A 189 13.18 -13.47 -9.66
CA VAL A 189 14.47 -14.20 -9.60
C VAL A 189 15.40 -13.47 -8.66
N LEU A 190 15.98 -14.20 -7.72
CA LEU A 190 17.01 -13.69 -6.81
C LEU A 190 18.39 -14.16 -7.30
N ASP A 191 19.31 -13.23 -7.42
CA ASP A 191 20.67 -13.48 -7.89
C ASP A 191 21.68 -13.28 -6.72
N PRO A 192 22.58 -14.23 -6.46
CA PRO A 192 22.68 -15.56 -7.08
C PRO A 192 21.76 -16.58 -6.41
N ALA A 193 21.00 -17.32 -7.21
CA ALA A 193 20.01 -18.29 -6.73
C ALA A 193 20.61 -19.51 -5.99
N THR A 194 21.93 -19.73 -6.05
CA THR A 194 22.60 -20.94 -5.57
C THR A 194 23.61 -20.70 -4.44
N VAL A 195 23.47 -19.61 -3.70
CA VAL A 195 24.34 -19.33 -2.55
C VAL A 195 24.05 -20.31 -1.43
N THR A 196 25.11 -20.97 -0.91
CA THR A 196 25.02 -21.92 0.22
C THR A 196 25.81 -21.47 1.44
N ASP A 197 26.82 -20.62 1.27
CA ASP A 197 27.69 -20.17 2.38
C ASP A 197 27.07 -18.90 3.02
N PHE A 198 26.56 -19.07 4.22
CA PHE A 198 25.97 -18.01 5.06
C PHE A 198 26.78 -17.75 6.33
N THR A 199 28.11 -17.98 6.29
CA THR A 199 29.01 -17.54 7.39
C THR A 199 28.96 -16.02 7.60
N ARG A 200 28.43 -15.28 6.63
CA ARG A 200 28.11 -13.84 6.67
C ARG A 200 26.77 -13.61 5.97
N PRO A 201 26.04 -12.52 6.29
CA PRO A 201 24.88 -12.13 5.54
C PRO A 201 25.16 -12.03 4.04
N ARG A 202 24.21 -12.43 3.21
CA ARG A 202 24.31 -12.42 1.74
C ARG A 202 23.31 -11.44 1.16
N VAL A 203 23.74 -10.70 0.14
CA VAL A 203 22.88 -9.77 -0.59
C VAL A 203 22.42 -10.46 -1.87
N PHE A 204 21.11 -10.46 -2.07
CA PHE A 204 20.45 -10.98 -3.27
C PHE A 204 19.78 -9.82 -4.01
N LYS A 205 20.06 -9.69 -5.30
CA LYS A 205 19.36 -8.74 -6.16
C LYS A 205 18.08 -9.36 -6.66
N ALA A 206 16.96 -8.72 -6.40
CA ALA A 206 15.64 -9.15 -6.84
C ALA A 206 15.30 -8.56 -8.21
N TYR A 207 14.91 -9.41 -9.17
CA TYR A 207 14.49 -9.02 -10.51
C TYR A 207 13.13 -9.63 -10.81
N ARG A 208 12.19 -8.82 -11.25
CA ARG A 208 10.88 -9.26 -11.74
C ARG A 208 10.76 -8.92 -13.23
N ASN A 209 10.53 -9.93 -14.08
CA ASN A 209 10.47 -9.77 -15.54
C ASN A 209 11.70 -9.02 -16.12
N GLY A 210 12.90 -9.29 -15.57
CA GLY A 210 14.15 -8.64 -15.98
C GLY A 210 14.37 -7.23 -15.44
N ARG A 211 13.40 -6.64 -14.76
CA ARG A 211 13.52 -5.33 -14.10
C ARG A 211 14.04 -5.52 -12.68
N TYR A 212 15.09 -4.79 -12.32
CA TYR A 212 15.58 -4.73 -10.93
C TYR A 212 14.53 -4.09 -10.01
N ILE A 213 14.34 -4.68 -8.83
CA ILE A 213 13.39 -4.23 -7.82
C ILE A 213 14.14 -3.66 -6.61
N CYS A 214 14.91 -4.49 -5.91
CA CYS A 214 15.65 -4.11 -4.71
C CYS A 214 16.72 -5.14 -4.37
N ASP A 215 17.55 -4.81 -3.40
CA ASP A 215 18.47 -5.74 -2.77
C ASP A 215 17.89 -6.28 -1.47
N TRP A 216 17.94 -7.59 -1.25
CA TRP A 216 17.61 -8.23 0.02
C TRP A 216 18.88 -8.73 0.71
N THR A 217 19.05 -8.40 1.97
CA THR A 217 20.05 -8.99 2.82
C THR A 217 19.46 -10.19 3.55
N VAL A 218 20.01 -11.38 3.29
CA VAL A 218 19.58 -12.61 3.94
C VAL A 218 20.67 -13.01 4.93
N ASP A 219 20.31 -13.15 6.20
CA ASP A 219 21.16 -13.59 7.28
C ASP A 219 20.64 -14.92 7.84
N VAL A 220 21.54 -15.85 8.15
CA VAL A 220 21.20 -17.11 8.77
C VAL A 220 21.80 -17.15 10.17
N GLN A 221 20.95 -17.40 11.14
CA GLN A 221 21.33 -17.41 12.54
C GLN A 221 20.92 -18.73 13.19
N LYS A 222 21.76 -19.29 14.04
CA LYS A 222 21.34 -20.43 14.85
C LYS A 222 20.26 -19.95 15.82
N SER A 223 19.15 -20.66 15.81
CA SER A 223 18.16 -20.49 16.86
C SER A 223 18.79 -21.07 18.10
N SER A 224 19.35 -20.24 18.95
CA SER A 224 19.54 -20.70 20.31
C SER A 224 18.14 -21.05 20.82
N VAL A 225 17.88 -22.31 21.02
CA VAL A 225 16.71 -22.80 21.75
C VAL A 225 16.57 -21.91 22.97
N ALA A 226 15.33 -21.50 23.25
CA ALA A 226 14.96 -20.74 24.41
C ALA A 226 15.92 -20.92 25.55
N ALA A 227 16.56 -19.84 25.99
CA ALA A 227 17.62 -19.83 27.00
C ALA A 227 17.57 -21.03 27.92
N SER A 228 18.47 -21.96 27.77
CA SER A 228 18.50 -23.10 28.68
C SER A 228 18.94 -22.57 30.04
N VAL A 229 18.00 -22.49 30.96
CA VAL A 229 18.32 -22.16 32.33
C VAL A 229 18.92 -23.42 32.97
N GLU A 230 20.21 -23.44 33.05
CA GLU A 230 20.94 -24.58 33.63
C GLU A 230 20.89 -24.55 35.17
N LYS A 231 20.90 -23.36 35.74
CA LYS A 231 20.92 -23.16 37.18
C LYS A 231 20.36 -21.82 37.61
N VAL A 232 19.52 -21.84 38.63
CA VAL A 232 19.04 -20.65 39.33
C VAL A 232 19.55 -20.68 40.77
N ASN A 233 20.37 -19.72 41.15
CA ASN A 233 20.75 -19.50 42.53
C ASN A 233 20.02 -18.26 43.04
N ALA A 234 19.01 -18.44 43.88
CA ALA A 234 18.26 -17.37 44.46
C ALA A 234 18.72 -17.05 45.88
N TRP A 235 18.95 -15.79 46.16
CA TRP A 235 19.27 -15.24 47.48
C TRP A 235 18.17 -14.27 47.87
N ALA A 236 18.04 -13.91 49.08
CA ALA A 236 16.95 -13.05 49.57
C ALA A 236 16.76 -11.74 48.79
N THR A 237 17.83 -11.27 48.12
CA THR A 237 17.80 -9.97 47.38
C THR A 237 18.29 -10.10 45.92
N LYS A 238 18.83 -11.24 45.52
CA LYS A 238 19.38 -11.45 44.18
C LYS A 238 19.15 -12.87 43.70
N ALA A 239 18.82 -13.00 42.43
CA ALA A 239 18.84 -14.30 41.75
C ALA A 239 19.85 -14.25 40.61
N TYR A 240 20.69 -15.31 40.53
CA TYR A 240 21.62 -15.50 39.42
C TYR A 240 21.07 -16.61 38.54
N ILE A 241 20.85 -16.28 37.29
CA ILE A 241 20.38 -17.21 36.28
C ILE A 241 21.55 -17.44 35.32
N SER A 242 22.02 -18.65 35.23
CA SER A 242 23.06 -19.04 34.26
C SER A 242 22.48 -19.97 33.21
N GLY A 243 22.88 -19.74 31.97
CA GLY A 243 22.44 -20.50 30.81
C GLY A 243 23.04 -19.92 29.53
N SER A 244 22.63 -20.45 28.41
CA SER A 244 23.06 -19.96 27.10
C SER A 244 22.04 -18.93 26.58
N PHE A 245 22.51 -17.72 26.36
CA PHE A 245 21.71 -16.63 25.82
C PHE A 245 22.33 -16.14 24.51
N ARG A 246 21.48 -15.75 23.57
CA ARG A 246 21.94 -15.14 22.33
C ARG A 246 22.35 -13.70 22.58
N ALA A 247 23.52 -13.29 22.08
CA ALA A 247 23.95 -11.88 22.14
C ALA A 247 22.97 -10.97 21.40
N GLY A 248 22.56 -9.87 22.04
CA GLY A 248 21.65 -8.89 21.47
C GLY A 248 20.15 -9.24 21.57
N THR A 249 19.79 -10.29 22.32
CA THR A 249 18.38 -10.62 22.60
C THR A 249 17.94 -9.92 23.88
N ASP A 250 16.79 -9.23 23.82
CA ASP A 250 16.13 -8.73 25.03
C ASP A 250 15.58 -9.93 25.80
N ILE A 251 16.04 -10.08 27.06
CA ILE A 251 15.64 -11.18 27.92
C ILE A 251 14.73 -10.63 29.00
N SER A 252 13.50 -11.10 29.03
CA SER A 252 12.60 -10.89 30.15
C SER A 252 12.61 -12.14 31.05
N VAL A 253 12.75 -11.93 32.36
CA VAL A 253 12.73 -13.01 33.33
C VAL A 253 11.50 -12.82 34.23
N GLU A 254 10.56 -13.74 34.14
CA GLU A 254 9.46 -13.83 35.09
C GLU A 254 9.81 -14.82 36.18
N TYR A 255 9.64 -14.43 37.44
CA TYR A 255 9.83 -15.31 38.58
C TYR A 255 8.57 -15.40 39.43
N ARG A 256 8.33 -16.59 39.98
CA ARG A 256 7.27 -16.84 40.93
C ARG A 256 7.88 -17.40 42.21
N VAL A 257 7.53 -16.82 43.32
CA VAL A 257 7.90 -17.39 44.63
C VAL A 257 7.08 -18.66 44.87
N LYS A 258 7.76 -19.80 44.99
CA LYS A 258 7.11 -21.08 45.27
C LYS A 258 6.77 -21.12 46.76
N GLY A 259 5.50 -21.12 47.10
CA GLY A 259 5.05 -21.34 48.48
C GLY A 259 3.97 -20.43 49.05
N ASN A 260 3.37 -19.55 48.25
CA ASN A 260 2.11 -18.89 48.67
C ASN A 260 0.96 -19.40 47.78
N GLU A 261 0.55 -20.63 48.04
CA GLU A 261 -0.81 -21.07 47.78
C GLU A 261 -1.54 -20.91 49.13
N GLU A 262 -2.17 -19.77 49.36
CA GLU A 262 -3.35 -19.61 50.22
C GLU A 262 -4.53 -19.28 49.36
#